data_7c1c84b1922cd38fa3f41fd8914a63de
#
_entry.id   7c1c84b1922cd38fa3f41fd8914a63de
#
_cell.length_a   1.000
_cell.length_b   1.000
_cell.length_c   1.000
_cell.angle_alpha   90.00
_cell.angle_beta   90.00
_cell.angle_gamma   90.00
#
_symmetry.space_group_name_H-M   'P 1'
#
loop_
_entity.id
_entity.type
_entity.pdbx_description
1 polymer ?
#
loop_
_entity_poly.entity_id
_entity_poly.type
_entity_poly.pdbx_seq_one_letter_code
_entity_poly.pdbx_strand_id
1 'polypeptide(L)'
;MGGFLQNLSEKIEEIRDLNKPKPQDALRDSFINEITRFYDDGTEPEHASADMRYYLHQHEKRLADMGVKLQRRYTITPDGAKATRSKNRPPYTASLSFIECDSSTQITNASTQKIMKKHKRSASIFYTNILDRADAQNAAYECPNCGHHATLAIFSNGCPMCGTRFQMKQLFPCVSNFYLLSQMVDNKAVNKFIPTVKTLAIILGLGVGAYTGYSLWNQVDPQYLAIVFGIGAALLAGLVGFLALYMIFSIFFAIFMMTRMTTRAISTADVQSAALTKSSLTKAMQRFDPEFSYDLFEGKVISLFRAIAFSEDRTNMSMYRGDPNLPGLDTIIDIDYRGAMKYLNSSIQNGNDLVLLVRIYLNTTHLINGKVVTKKEDYNMTLVKKLTAQENYGFSIHAVNCKTCAASFDAMHLLQCPTCGTPYHLEEEDWVVVGLKQ
;
A
#
# COMPACT_ATOMS: atom_id res chain seq x y z
N MET A 1 -5.04 21.97 -32.66
CA MET A 1 -5.27 22.69 -31.38
C MET A 1 -6.46 22.13 -30.60
N GLY A 2 -7.57 21.74 -31.21
CA GLY A 2 -8.74 21.18 -30.50
C GLY A 2 -8.48 19.92 -29.69
N GLY A 3 -7.77 18.91 -30.23
CA GLY A 3 -7.50 17.66 -29.53
C GLY A 3 -6.55 17.78 -28.34
N PHE A 4 -5.65 18.77 -28.32
CA PHE A 4 -4.78 19.01 -27.17
C PHE A 4 -5.54 19.65 -25.99
N LEU A 5 -6.43 20.62 -26.29
CA LEU A 5 -7.26 21.27 -25.29
C LEU A 5 -8.30 20.32 -24.71
N GLN A 6 -8.85 19.42 -25.54
CA GLN A 6 -9.79 18.39 -25.09
C GLN A 6 -9.09 17.36 -24.18
N ASN A 7 -7.91 16.90 -24.54
CA ASN A 7 -7.08 15.99 -23.72
C ASN A 7 -6.64 16.65 -22.39
N LEU A 8 -6.38 17.96 -22.40
CA LEU A 8 -6.06 18.71 -21.18
C LEU A 8 -7.29 18.90 -20.29
N SER A 9 -8.47 19.17 -20.88
CA SER A 9 -9.74 19.27 -20.17
C SER A 9 -10.11 17.94 -19.50
N GLU A 10 -10.01 16.83 -20.22
CA GLU A 10 -10.26 15.48 -19.69
C GLU A 10 -9.32 15.15 -18.53
N LYS A 11 -8.02 15.48 -18.64
CA LYS A 11 -7.07 15.29 -17.54
C LYS A 11 -7.35 16.19 -16.33
N ILE A 12 -7.81 17.40 -16.54
CA ILE A 12 -8.19 18.33 -15.45
C ILE A 12 -9.44 17.81 -14.75
N GLU A 13 -10.43 17.29 -15.49
CA GLU A 13 -11.61 16.65 -14.92
C GLU A 13 -11.26 15.39 -14.16
N GLU A 14 -10.38 14.54 -14.69
CA GLU A 14 -9.90 13.35 -14.01
C GLU A 14 -9.19 13.69 -12.68
N ILE A 15 -8.35 14.74 -12.66
CA ILE A 15 -7.69 15.22 -11.43
C ILE A 15 -8.73 15.81 -10.45
N ARG A 16 -9.75 16.49 -10.94
CA ARG A 16 -10.83 17.06 -10.13
C ARG A 16 -11.69 15.97 -9.50
N ASP A 17 -11.97 14.90 -10.23
CA ASP A 17 -12.73 13.75 -9.75
C ASP A 17 -11.95 12.88 -8.76
N LEU A 18 -10.61 12.84 -8.86
CA LEU A 18 -9.76 12.19 -7.87
C LEU A 18 -9.82 12.85 -6.49
N ASN A 19 -10.08 14.17 -6.44
CA ASN A 19 -10.12 14.94 -5.20
C ASN A 19 -11.52 15.07 -4.58
N LYS A 20 -12.58 14.59 -5.26
CA LYS A 20 -13.91 14.56 -4.66
C LYS A 20 -13.98 13.50 -3.57
N PRO A 21 -14.59 13.78 -2.40
CA PRO A 21 -14.81 12.78 -1.36
C PRO A 21 -15.60 11.59 -1.92
N LYS A 22 -15.11 10.38 -1.68
CA LYS A 22 -15.75 9.14 -2.08
C LYS A 22 -16.16 8.34 -0.84
N PRO A 23 -17.19 7.51 -0.89
CA PRO A 23 -17.58 6.65 0.25
C PRO A 23 -16.40 5.80 0.77
N GLN A 24 -15.53 5.35 -0.12
CA GLN A 24 -14.34 4.57 0.20
C GLN A 24 -13.31 5.34 1.04
N ASP A 25 -13.34 6.68 1.01
CA ASP A 25 -12.44 7.50 1.84
C ASP A 25 -12.80 7.37 3.32
N ALA A 26 -14.10 7.38 3.65
CA ALA A 26 -14.58 7.20 5.02
C ALA A 26 -14.25 5.79 5.54
N LEU A 27 -14.40 4.77 4.68
CA LEU A 27 -14.05 3.40 5.03
C LEU A 27 -12.54 3.24 5.28
N ARG A 28 -11.69 3.82 4.43
CA ARG A 28 -10.24 3.85 4.63
C ARG A 28 -9.88 4.48 5.97
N ASP A 29 -10.47 5.63 6.28
CA ASP A 29 -10.16 6.37 7.51
C ASP A 29 -10.64 5.61 8.75
N SER A 30 -11.81 4.93 8.69
CA SER A 30 -12.28 4.01 9.73
C SER A 30 -11.30 2.84 9.91
N PHE A 31 -10.91 2.20 8.81
CA PHE A 31 -9.97 1.07 8.84
C PHE A 31 -8.61 1.44 9.45
N ILE A 32 -8.10 2.65 9.20
CA ILE A 32 -6.84 3.12 9.82
C ILE A 32 -6.96 3.13 11.35
N ASN A 33 -8.12 3.54 11.89
CA ASN A 33 -8.38 3.52 13.32
C ASN A 33 -8.54 2.08 13.85
N GLU A 34 -9.19 1.21 13.09
CA GLU A 34 -9.37 -0.19 13.44
C GLU A 34 -8.04 -0.95 13.51
N ILE A 35 -7.20 -0.81 12.49
CA ILE A 35 -5.88 -1.46 12.48
C ILE A 35 -4.94 -0.88 13.54
N THR A 36 -5.09 0.39 13.90
CA THR A 36 -4.37 0.99 15.02
C THR A 36 -4.82 0.34 16.34
N ARG A 37 -6.12 0.15 16.57
CA ARG A 37 -6.66 -0.55 17.74
C ARG A 37 -6.19 -2.00 17.80
N PHE A 38 -6.21 -2.69 16.68
CA PHE A 38 -5.71 -4.07 16.63
C PHE A 38 -4.28 -4.18 17.18
N TYR A 39 -3.38 -3.29 16.78
CA TYR A 39 -2.00 -3.29 17.28
C TYR A 39 -1.85 -2.77 18.72
N ASP A 40 -2.83 -2.05 19.26
CA ASP A 40 -2.81 -1.57 20.67
C ASP A 40 -3.39 -2.62 21.64
N ASP A 41 -4.55 -3.20 21.34
CA ASP A 41 -5.33 -4.03 22.28
C ASP A 41 -5.83 -5.38 21.70
N GLY A 42 -5.53 -5.70 20.43
CA GLY A 42 -5.95 -6.95 19.78
C GLY A 42 -7.39 -6.93 19.26
N THR A 43 -8.09 -5.78 19.28
CA THR A 43 -9.45 -5.69 18.75
C THR A 43 -9.48 -5.97 17.26
N GLU A 44 -10.18 -7.01 16.83
CA GLU A 44 -10.26 -7.43 15.43
C GLU A 44 -10.84 -6.32 14.54
N PRO A 45 -10.21 -5.96 13.41
CA PRO A 45 -10.71 -4.94 12.51
C PRO A 45 -12.03 -5.37 11.86
N GLU A 46 -13.06 -4.54 11.98
CA GLU A 46 -14.40 -4.85 11.50
C GLU A 46 -14.46 -4.95 9.98
N HIS A 47 -13.76 -4.04 9.29
CA HIS A 47 -13.76 -3.96 7.83
C HIS A 47 -12.65 -4.80 7.16
N ALA A 48 -11.84 -5.54 7.91
CA ALA A 48 -10.85 -6.43 7.31
C ALA A 48 -11.49 -7.62 6.61
N SER A 49 -10.98 -8.01 5.43
CA SER A 49 -11.38 -9.25 4.77
C SER A 49 -11.01 -10.48 5.63
N ALA A 50 -11.66 -11.62 5.37
CA ALA A 50 -11.37 -12.87 6.07
C ALA A 50 -9.89 -13.26 5.96
N ASP A 51 -9.31 -13.17 4.76
CA ASP A 51 -7.90 -13.47 4.50
C ASP A 51 -6.96 -12.52 5.28
N MET A 52 -7.33 -11.23 5.40
CA MET A 52 -6.56 -10.26 6.18
C MET A 52 -6.63 -10.58 7.68
N ARG A 53 -7.80 -10.88 8.21
CA ARG A 53 -7.97 -11.26 9.63
C ARG A 53 -7.13 -12.48 9.96
N TYR A 54 -7.12 -13.48 9.06
CA TYR A 54 -6.29 -14.66 9.21
C TYR A 54 -4.81 -14.30 9.39
N TYR A 55 -4.22 -13.54 8.44
CA TYR A 55 -2.80 -13.22 8.57
C TYR A 55 -2.51 -12.33 9.79
N LEU A 56 -3.42 -11.45 10.21
CA LEU A 56 -3.27 -10.64 11.41
C LEU A 56 -3.21 -11.52 12.67
N HIS A 57 -4.08 -12.53 12.77
CA HIS A 57 -4.03 -13.50 13.86
C HIS A 57 -2.75 -14.32 13.86
N GLN A 58 -2.30 -14.81 12.69
CA GLN A 58 -1.03 -15.53 12.61
C GLN A 58 0.17 -14.65 12.98
N HIS A 59 0.12 -13.38 12.59
CA HIS A 59 1.14 -12.40 12.97
C HIS A 59 1.16 -12.16 14.49
N GLU A 60 -0.01 -11.94 15.09
CA GLU A 60 -0.13 -11.77 16.55
C GLU A 60 0.38 -12.99 17.32
N LYS A 61 0.00 -14.19 16.89
CA LYS A 61 0.48 -15.45 17.45
C LYS A 61 2.01 -15.57 17.35
N ARG A 62 2.58 -15.30 16.17
CA ARG A 62 4.03 -15.26 15.97
C ARG A 62 4.73 -14.31 16.93
N LEU A 63 4.19 -13.11 17.14
CA LEU A 63 4.74 -12.13 18.08
C LEU A 63 4.70 -12.65 19.52
N ALA A 64 3.59 -13.28 19.93
CA ALA A 64 3.42 -13.86 21.25
C ALA A 64 4.41 -15.00 21.49
N ASP A 65 4.54 -15.94 20.55
CA ASP A 65 5.47 -17.08 20.63
C ASP A 65 6.94 -16.62 20.71
N MET A 66 7.27 -15.52 20.06
CA MET A 66 8.60 -14.90 20.13
C MET A 66 8.81 -14.00 21.36
N GLY A 67 7.80 -13.84 22.23
CA GLY A 67 7.87 -13.04 23.44
C GLY A 67 8.05 -11.54 23.18
N VAL A 68 7.48 -11.02 22.09
CA VAL A 68 7.51 -9.60 21.73
C VAL A 68 6.11 -9.05 21.50
N LYS A 69 5.93 -7.76 21.77
CA LYS A 69 4.71 -7.02 21.47
C LYS A 69 5.04 -5.93 20.44
N LEU A 70 4.25 -5.89 19.37
CA LEU A 70 4.31 -4.84 18.35
C LEU A 70 3.14 -3.87 18.57
N GLN A 71 3.46 -2.60 18.76
CA GLN A 71 2.49 -1.51 18.75
C GLN A 71 2.72 -0.66 17.53
N ARG A 72 1.65 -0.36 16.80
CA ARG A 72 1.71 0.44 15.59
C ARG A 72 0.56 1.43 15.56
N ARG A 73 0.86 2.70 15.40
CA ARG A 73 -0.13 3.78 15.33
C ARG A 73 0.01 4.54 14.05
N TYR A 74 -1.13 4.89 13.48
CA TYR A 74 -1.24 5.71 12.30
C TYR A 74 -2.04 6.96 12.62
N THR A 75 -1.53 8.13 12.22
CA THR A 75 -2.21 9.42 12.43
C THR A 75 -2.35 10.10 11.08
N ILE A 76 -3.59 10.29 10.63
CA ILE A 76 -3.89 10.95 9.36
C ILE A 76 -3.36 12.38 9.41
N THR A 77 -2.64 12.79 8.37
CA THR A 77 -2.15 14.16 8.24
C THR A 77 -3.31 15.05 7.77
N PRO A 78 -3.72 16.08 8.55
CA PRO A 78 -4.70 17.05 8.08
C PRO A 78 -4.22 17.69 6.77
N ASP A 79 -5.12 17.79 5.79
CA ASP A 79 -4.83 18.33 4.46
C ASP A 79 -3.70 17.62 3.70
N GLY A 80 -3.35 16.40 4.12
CA GLY A 80 -2.38 15.56 3.44
C GLY A 80 -2.88 15.04 2.08
N ALA A 81 -1.95 14.54 1.27
CA ALA A 81 -2.28 13.96 -0.03
C ALA A 81 -3.22 12.76 0.14
N LYS A 82 -4.30 12.74 -0.64
CA LYS A 82 -5.27 11.63 -0.68
C LYS A 82 -5.85 11.46 -2.06
N ALA A 83 -6.12 10.24 -2.46
CA ALA A 83 -6.91 9.95 -3.65
C ALA A 83 -7.48 8.53 -3.60
N THR A 84 -8.56 8.30 -4.34
CA THR A 84 -9.19 6.99 -4.51
C THR A 84 -9.47 6.75 -5.98
N ARG A 85 -8.95 5.63 -6.49
CA ARG A 85 -9.20 5.12 -7.84
C ARG A 85 -10.02 3.85 -7.73
N SER A 86 -11.10 3.77 -8.49
CA SER A 86 -11.98 2.61 -8.49
C SER A 86 -12.02 1.97 -9.87
N LYS A 87 -12.15 0.65 -9.90
CA LYS A 87 -12.38 -0.17 -11.07
C LYS A 87 -13.61 -1.03 -10.84
N ASN A 88 -14.56 -0.96 -11.75
CA ASN A 88 -15.80 -1.72 -11.66
C ASN A 88 -15.64 -3.04 -12.42
N ARG A 89 -16.03 -4.11 -11.76
CA ARG A 89 -16.18 -5.46 -12.33
C ARG A 89 -17.45 -6.07 -11.72
N PRO A 90 -18.62 -5.79 -12.31
CA PRO A 90 -19.89 -6.18 -11.70
C PRO A 90 -19.93 -7.64 -11.29
N PRO A 91 -20.48 -7.99 -10.11
CA PRO A 91 -21.13 -7.08 -9.14
C PRO A 91 -20.18 -6.31 -8.22
N TYR A 92 -18.87 -6.46 -8.38
CA TYR A 92 -17.85 -5.90 -7.49
C TYR A 92 -17.27 -4.58 -8.00
N THR A 93 -16.88 -3.74 -7.07
CA THR A 93 -16.03 -2.57 -7.28
C THR A 93 -14.77 -2.71 -6.44
N ALA A 94 -13.62 -2.63 -7.08
CA ALA A 94 -12.33 -2.63 -6.40
C ALA A 94 -11.74 -1.22 -6.42
N SER A 95 -11.31 -0.74 -5.26
CA SER A 95 -10.77 0.61 -5.10
C SER A 95 -9.40 0.57 -4.44
N LEU A 96 -8.45 1.30 -5.03
CA LEU A 96 -7.19 1.64 -4.38
C LEU A 96 -7.33 3.04 -3.80
N SER A 97 -7.38 3.13 -2.48
CA SER A 97 -7.46 4.40 -1.75
C SER A 97 -6.17 4.66 -0.99
N PHE A 98 -5.70 5.90 -0.99
CA PHE A 98 -4.53 6.27 -0.21
C PHE A 98 -4.71 7.60 0.51
N ILE A 99 -3.97 7.76 1.62
CA ILE A 99 -3.93 8.98 2.40
C ILE A 99 -2.55 9.16 3.04
N GLU A 100 -2.13 10.42 3.15
CA GLU A 100 -0.92 10.75 3.89
C GLU A 100 -1.14 10.62 5.40
N CYS A 101 -0.22 9.94 6.08
CA CYS A 101 -0.25 9.76 7.52
C CYS A 101 1.15 9.75 8.14
N ASP A 102 1.21 10.08 9.41
CA ASP A 102 2.36 9.81 10.26
C ASP A 102 2.20 8.40 10.87
N SER A 103 3.28 7.65 10.97
CA SER A 103 3.26 6.33 11.60
C SER A 103 4.29 6.21 12.70
N SER A 104 3.96 5.50 13.77
CA SER A 104 4.90 5.11 14.81
C SER A 104 4.81 3.62 15.06
N THR A 105 5.96 2.96 15.12
CA THR A 105 6.09 1.53 15.43
C THR A 105 6.98 1.38 16.64
N GLN A 106 6.54 0.59 17.62
CA GLN A 106 7.29 0.25 18.81
C GLN A 106 7.25 -1.26 19.04
N ILE A 107 8.41 -1.87 19.21
CA ILE A 107 8.56 -3.28 19.53
C ILE A 107 9.12 -3.36 20.95
N THR A 108 8.42 -4.09 21.82
CA THR A 108 8.77 -4.29 23.23
C THR A 108 8.93 -5.77 23.51
N ASN A 109 9.79 -6.11 24.43
CA ASN A 109 9.82 -7.45 24.98
C ASN A 109 8.58 -7.65 25.87
N ALA A 110 7.83 -8.73 25.65
CA ALA A 110 6.53 -8.93 26.30
C ALA A 110 6.65 -9.13 27.84
N SER A 111 7.71 -9.80 28.31
CA SER A 111 7.92 -10.09 29.74
C SER A 111 8.53 -8.92 30.50
N THR A 112 9.54 -8.27 29.93
CA THR A 112 10.29 -7.20 30.63
C THR A 112 9.75 -5.81 30.35
N GLN A 113 8.82 -5.65 29.40
CA GLN A 113 8.28 -4.37 28.88
C GLN A 113 9.37 -3.41 28.34
N LYS A 114 10.59 -3.93 28.15
CA LYS A 114 11.70 -3.13 27.63
C LYS A 114 11.50 -2.83 26.14
N ILE A 115 11.65 -1.55 25.76
CA ILE A 115 11.62 -1.15 24.35
C ILE A 115 12.87 -1.70 23.66
N MET A 116 12.65 -2.57 22.66
CA MET A 116 13.69 -3.16 21.83
C MET A 116 13.95 -2.30 20.59
N LYS A 117 12.89 -1.71 20.02
CA LYS A 117 12.97 -0.84 18.86
C LYS A 117 11.82 0.15 18.85
N LYS A 118 12.12 1.40 18.47
CA LYS A 118 11.11 2.43 18.23
C LYS A 118 11.44 3.17 16.95
N HIS A 119 10.44 3.35 16.10
CA HIS A 119 10.59 4.07 14.85
C HIS A 119 9.38 4.96 14.59
N LYS A 120 9.64 6.18 14.11
CA LYS A 120 8.60 7.11 13.66
C LYS A 120 8.88 7.48 12.21
N ARG A 121 7.85 7.49 11.40
CA ARG A 121 7.90 7.95 10.01
C ARG A 121 6.84 9.04 9.85
N SER A 122 7.25 10.19 9.38
CA SER A 122 6.35 11.27 8.98
C SER A 122 6.14 11.25 7.48
N ALA A 123 5.01 11.80 7.03
CA ALA A 123 4.64 11.93 5.62
C ALA A 123 4.74 10.60 4.86
N SER A 124 4.18 9.54 5.43
CA SER A 124 4.01 8.23 4.78
C SER A 124 2.68 8.19 4.06
N ILE A 125 2.57 7.39 3.01
CA ILE A 125 1.32 7.15 2.31
C ILE A 125 0.77 5.79 2.74
N PHE A 126 -0.41 5.81 3.34
CA PHE A 126 -1.16 4.60 3.71
C PHE A 126 -2.07 4.21 2.55
N TYR A 127 -1.83 3.04 1.98
CA TYR A 127 -2.62 2.46 0.91
C TYR A 127 -3.57 1.41 1.44
N THR A 128 -4.81 1.40 0.92
CA THR A 128 -5.82 0.39 1.18
C THR A 128 -6.43 -0.11 -0.12
N ASN A 129 -6.53 -1.42 -0.26
CA ASN A 129 -7.32 -2.07 -1.31
C ASN A 129 -8.70 -2.39 -0.73
N ILE A 130 -9.72 -1.68 -1.22
CA ILE A 130 -11.10 -1.80 -0.76
C ILE A 130 -11.88 -2.56 -1.82
N LEU A 131 -12.58 -3.61 -1.40
CA LEU A 131 -13.54 -4.35 -2.21
C LEU A 131 -14.93 -4.00 -1.75
N ASP A 132 -15.80 -3.64 -2.70
CA ASP A 132 -17.20 -3.35 -2.46
C ASP A 132 -18.07 -4.16 -3.43
N ARG A 133 -19.32 -4.40 -3.05
CA ARG A 133 -20.29 -5.10 -3.86
C ARG A 133 -21.62 -4.31 -3.84
N ALA A 134 -22.02 -3.81 -4.97
CA ALA A 134 -23.16 -2.90 -5.10
C ALA A 134 -24.50 -3.49 -4.58
N ASP A 135 -24.65 -4.81 -4.63
CA ASP A 135 -25.83 -5.57 -4.21
C ASP A 135 -25.64 -6.38 -2.92
N ALA A 136 -24.59 -6.06 -2.13
CA ALA A 136 -24.14 -6.89 -1.01
C ALA A 136 -25.26 -7.28 -0.02
N GLN A 137 -26.21 -6.39 0.24
CA GLN A 137 -27.33 -6.67 1.14
C GLN A 137 -28.46 -7.47 0.48
N ASN A 138 -28.65 -7.32 -0.81
CA ASN A 138 -29.76 -7.91 -1.58
C ASN A 138 -29.31 -9.04 -2.50
N ALA A 139 -27.99 -9.32 -2.59
CA ALA A 139 -27.49 -10.40 -3.41
C ALA A 139 -28.06 -11.74 -2.98
N ALA A 140 -28.51 -12.52 -3.93
CA ALA A 140 -28.87 -13.90 -3.71
C ALA A 140 -27.60 -14.74 -3.59
N TYR A 141 -27.46 -15.41 -2.47
CA TYR A 141 -26.41 -16.39 -2.22
C TYR A 141 -27.00 -17.79 -2.28
N GLU A 142 -26.21 -18.73 -2.73
CA GLU A 142 -26.60 -20.14 -2.74
C GLU A 142 -26.05 -20.85 -1.51
N CYS A 143 -26.92 -21.59 -0.81
CA CYS A 143 -26.48 -22.42 0.28
C CYS A 143 -25.58 -23.56 -0.23
N PRO A 144 -24.31 -23.65 0.18
CA PRO A 144 -23.39 -24.67 -0.34
C PRO A 144 -23.77 -26.10 0.04
N ASN A 145 -24.66 -26.26 1.06
CA ASN A 145 -25.09 -27.59 1.50
C ASN A 145 -26.35 -28.08 0.81
N CYS A 146 -27.31 -27.19 0.51
CA CYS A 146 -28.62 -27.64 -0.05
C CYS A 146 -29.05 -26.85 -1.31
N GLY A 147 -28.23 -25.95 -1.84
CA GLY A 147 -28.55 -25.17 -3.03
C GLY A 147 -29.64 -24.10 -2.84
N HIS A 148 -30.13 -23.87 -1.61
CA HIS A 148 -31.16 -22.87 -1.37
C HIS A 148 -30.61 -21.47 -1.61
N HIS A 149 -31.36 -20.64 -2.37
CA HIS A 149 -31.00 -19.25 -2.63
C HIS A 149 -31.70 -18.32 -1.66
N ALA A 150 -30.94 -17.48 -0.97
CA ALA A 150 -31.46 -16.45 -0.06
C ALA A 150 -30.51 -15.25 0.00
N THR A 151 -30.98 -14.16 0.59
CA THR A 151 -30.14 -12.98 0.81
C THR A 151 -29.17 -13.17 1.99
N LEU A 152 -28.13 -12.34 2.04
CA LEU A 152 -27.16 -12.32 3.12
C LEU A 152 -27.85 -12.14 4.49
N ALA A 153 -28.85 -11.27 4.58
CA ALA A 153 -29.61 -11.02 5.81
C ALA A 153 -30.30 -12.28 6.32
N ILE A 154 -30.81 -13.13 5.44
CA ILE A 154 -31.45 -14.40 5.80
C ILE A 154 -30.38 -15.39 6.25
N PHE A 155 -29.28 -15.53 5.51
CA PHE A 155 -28.20 -16.47 5.84
C PHE A 155 -27.40 -16.08 7.08
N SER A 156 -27.44 -14.84 7.54
CA SER A 156 -26.79 -14.42 8.78
C SER A 156 -27.26 -15.24 10.00
N ASN A 157 -28.50 -15.76 9.96
CA ASN A 157 -29.09 -16.63 10.99
C ASN A 157 -28.94 -18.12 10.66
N GLY A 158 -28.30 -18.47 9.55
CA GLY A 158 -28.19 -19.82 9.01
C GLY A 158 -29.17 -20.08 7.87
N CYS A 159 -28.96 -21.16 7.13
CA CYS A 159 -29.85 -21.54 6.04
C CYS A 159 -31.24 -21.94 6.54
N PRO A 160 -32.33 -21.30 6.08
CA PRO A 160 -33.67 -21.61 6.55
C PRO A 160 -34.15 -23.02 6.16
N MET A 161 -33.50 -23.65 5.13
CA MET A 161 -33.89 -24.96 4.63
C MET A 161 -33.15 -26.11 5.30
N CYS A 162 -31.85 -26.00 5.52
CA CYS A 162 -31.04 -27.10 6.06
C CYS A 162 -30.38 -26.78 7.40
N GLY A 163 -30.58 -25.60 7.94
CA GLY A 163 -30.02 -25.17 9.23
C GLY A 163 -28.51 -24.91 9.21
N THR A 164 -27.84 -25.08 8.07
CA THR A 164 -26.39 -24.87 7.99
C THR A 164 -26.05 -23.43 8.33
N ARG A 165 -25.20 -23.25 9.33
CA ARG A 165 -24.69 -21.93 9.72
C ARG A 165 -23.43 -21.62 8.91
N PHE A 166 -23.44 -20.46 8.29
CA PHE A 166 -22.30 -19.97 7.51
C PHE A 166 -21.50 -19.00 8.35
N GLN A 167 -20.18 -19.13 8.29
CA GLN A 167 -19.31 -18.06 8.74
C GLN A 167 -19.16 -17.06 7.59
N MET A 168 -20.22 -16.29 7.30
CA MET A 168 -20.18 -15.21 6.33
C MET A 168 -19.45 -14.01 6.92
N LYS A 169 -18.14 -14.16 7.17
CA LYS A 169 -17.31 -13.08 7.72
C LYS A 169 -16.87 -12.07 6.67
N GLN A 170 -17.15 -12.29 5.41
CA GLN A 170 -16.79 -11.36 4.34
C GLN A 170 -17.98 -10.49 3.98
N LEU A 171 -18.23 -9.50 4.81
CA LEU A 171 -19.20 -8.44 4.52
C LEU A 171 -18.52 -7.38 3.66
N PHE A 172 -19.20 -6.97 2.60
CA PHE A 172 -18.79 -5.83 1.80
C PHE A 172 -19.44 -4.55 2.32
N PRO A 173 -18.75 -3.41 2.26
CA PRO A 173 -17.37 -3.22 1.78
C PRO A 173 -16.33 -3.77 2.76
N CYS A 174 -15.20 -4.28 2.25
CA CYS A 174 -14.10 -4.75 3.09
C CYS A 174 -12.74 -4.29 2.54
N VAL A 175 -11.75 -4.24 3.44
CA VAL A 175 -10.34 -3.98 3.09
C VAL A 175 -9.63 -5.31 2.91
N SER A 176 -9.18 -5.59 1.69
CA SER A 176 -8.48 -6.84 1.35
C SER A 176 -6.98 -6.78 1.60
N ASN A 177 -6.39 -5.58 1.55
CA ASN A 177 -4.99 -5.37 1.85
C ASN A 177 -4.69 -3.92 2.23
N PHE A 178 -3.61 -3.72 2.99
CA PHE A 178 -3.04 -2.41 3.27
C PHE A 178 -1.52 -2.46 3.33
N TYR A 179 -0.88 -1.34 3.03
CA TYR A 179 0.55 -1.17 3.18
C TYR A 179 0.93 0.30 3.30
N LEU A 180 2.12 0.55 3.87
CA LEU A 180 2.62 1.89 4.11
C LEU A 180 3.83 2.15 3.21
N LEU A 181 3.80 3.22 2.43
CA LEU A 181 4.94 3.69 1.66
C LEU A 181 5.52 4.95 2.27
N SER A 182 6.83 4.96 2.50
CA SER A 182 7.51 6.19 2.88
C SER A 182 7.61 7.14 1.69
N GLN A 183 7.18 8.38 1.85
CA GLN A 183 7.39 9.39 0.81
C GLN A 183 8.88 9.61 0.57
N MET A 184 9.28 9.73 -0.71
CA MET A 184 10.67 10.01 -1.09
C MET A 184 11.07 11.46 -0.78
N VAL A 185 10.10 12.37 -0.72
CA VAL A 185 10.30 13.82 -0.54
C VAL A 185 9.59 14.28 0.71
N ASP A 186 10.32 14.89 1.63
CA ASP A 186 9.73 15.57 2.78
C ASP A 186 9.20 16.94 2.35
N ASN A 187 7.89 17.03 2.10
CA ASN A 187 7.22 18.26 1.71
C ASN A 187 7.41 19.40 2.75
N LYS A 188 7.62 19.05 4.03
CA LYS A 188 7.90 20.05 5.08
C LYS A 188 9.22 20.78 4.86
N ALA A 189 10.22 20.10 4.29
CA ALA A 189 11.48 20.75 3.92
C ALA A 189 11.31 21.70 2.72
N VAL A 190 10.52 21.29 1.73
CA VAL A 190 10.22 22.11 0.55
C VAL A 190 9.41 23.36 0.94
N ASN A 191 8.40 23.19 1.80
CA ASN A 191 7.53 24.29 2.23
C ASN A 191 8.24 25.34 3.11
N LYS A 192 9.35 24.99 3.76
CA LYS A 192 10.19 25.94 4.51
C LYS A 192 11.18 26.71 3.63
N PHE A 193 11.50 26.15 2.47
CA PHE A 193 12.51 26.67 1.58
C PHE A 193 12.14 28.03 0.99
N ILE A 194 10.95 28.15 0.37
CA ILE A 194 10.52 29.38 -0.32
C ILE A 194 10.45 30.58 0.63
N PRO A 195 9.83 30.49 1.85
CA PRO A 195 9.81 31.60 2.78
C PRO A 195 11.22 32.02 3.23
N THR A 196 12.13 31.06 3.45
CA THR A 196 13.52 31.39 3.85
C THR A 196 14.26 32.18 2.75
N VAL A 197 14.13 31.75 1.49
CA VAL A 197 14.74 32.49 0.35
C VAL A 197 14.14 33.88 0.22
N LYS A 198 12.83 34.04 0.36
CA LYS A 198 12.16 35.34 0.34
C LYS A 198 12.68 36.27 1.44
N THR A 199 12.81 35.79 2.67
CA THR A 199 13.30 36.60 3.81
C THR A 199 14.74 37.06 3.54
N LEU A 200 15.62 36.18 3.09
CA LEU A 200 17.00 36.55 2.76
C LEU A 200 17.09 37.60 1.63
N ALA A 201 16.26 37.43 0.59
CA ALA A 201 16.20 38.37 -0.53
C ALA A 201 15.70 39.78 -0.09
N ILE A 202 14.73 39.85 0.81
CA ILE A 202 14.24 41.12 1.36
C ILE A 202 15.35 41.80 2.17
N ILE A 203 16.04 41.07 3.05
CA ILE A 203 17.16 41.62 3.85
C ILE A 203 18.26 42.16 2.92
N LEU A 204 18.65 41.40 1.88
CA LEU A 204 19.63 41.85 0.90
C LEU A 204 19.17 43.10 0.16
N GLY A 205 17.92 43.13 -0.30
CA GLY A 205 17.35 44.28 -0.99
C GLY A 205 17.34 45.52 -0.13
N LEU A 206 16.91 45.43 1.12
CA LEU A 206 16.92 46.56 2.08
C LEU A 206 18.34 47.05 2.35
N GLY A 207 19.31 46.15 2.51
CA GLY A 207 20.72 46.52 2.72
C GLY A 207 21.31 47.29 1.54
N VAL A 208 21.10 46.81 0.30
CA VAL A 208 21.57 47.48 -0.92
C VAL A 208 20.85 48.80 -1.12
N GLY A 209 19.55 48.88 -0.88
CA GLY A 209 18.79 50.12 -0.99
C GLY A 209 19.24 51.18 0.00
N ALA A 210 19.45 50.83 1.26
CA ALA A 210 19.96 51.72 2.29
C ALA A 210 21.38 52.23 1.94
N TYR A 211 22.26 51.36 1.48
CA TYR A 211 23.61 51.74 1.06
C TYR A 211 23.58 52.70 -0.16
N THR A 212 22.75 52.43 -1.15
CA THR A 212 22.61 53.27 -2.35
C THR A 212 22.04 54.65 -1.99
N GLY A 213 20.98 54.68 -1.19
CA GLY A 213 20.39 55.92 -0.72
C GLY A 213 21.38 56.79 0.09
N TYR A 214 22.15 56.15 0.98
CA TYR A 214 23.19 56.85 1.76
C TYR A 214 24.34 57.37 0.87
N SER A 215 24.84 56.58 -0.07
CA SER A 215 25.94 56.98 -0.92
C SER A 215 25.58 58.12 -1.86
N LEU A 216 24.34 58.23 -2.28
CA LEU A 216 23.87 59.28 -3.19
C LEU A 216 23.35 60.52 -2.46
N TRP A 217 23.16 60.50 -1.12
CA TRP A 217 22.57 61.59 -0.36
C TRP A 217 23.23 62.96 -0.55
N ASN A 218 24.55 62.99 -0.59
CA ASN A 218 25.35 64.21 -0.80
C ASN A 218 25.78 64.45 -2.28
N GLN A 219 25.38 63.57 -3.20
CA GLN A 219 25.81 63.67 -4.60
C GLN A 219 24.67 64.11 -5.54
N VAL A 220 23.43 64.00 -5.08
CA VAL A 220 22.24 64.25 -5.91
C VAL A 220 21.40 65.35 -5.28
N ASP A 221 21.12 66.38 -6.02
CA ASP A 221 20.24 67.47 -5.63
C ASP A 221 19.05 67.55 -6.62
N PRO A 222 17.80 67.55 -6.16
CA PRO A 222 17.35 67.60 -4.76
C PRO A 222 17.45 66.23 -4.06
N GLN A 223 17.70 66.28 -2.76
CA GLN A 223 17.95 65.06 -1.92
C GLN A 223 16.88 63.99 -1.94
N TYR A 224 15.62 64.33 -2.26
CA TYR A 224 14.54 63.32 -2.39
C TYR A 224 14.84 62.33 -3.53
N LEU A 225 15.64 62.72 -4.56
CA LEU A 225 16.04 61.78 -5.62
C LEU A 225 16.95 60.67 -5.10
N ALA A 226 17.79 60.93 -4.09
CA ALA A 226 18.60 59.91 -3.44
C ALA A 226 17.71 58.82 -2.77
N ILE A 227 16.58 59.24 -2.17
CA ILE A 227 15.62 58.28 -1.61
C ILE A 227 14.95 57.47 -2.70
N VAL A 228 14.52 58.10 -3.80
CA VAL A 228 13.91 57.43 -4.94
C VAL A 228 14.86 56.40 -5.56
N PHE A 229 16.13 56.77 -5.79
CA PHE A 229 17.15 55.85 -6.28
C PHE A 229 17.42 54.71 -5.28
N GLY A 230 17.44 55.01 -3.95
CA GLY A 230 17.58 53.99 -2.92
C GLY A 230 16.45 52.99 -2.92
N ILE A 231 15.20 53.41 -3.07
CA ILE A 231 14.03 52.54 -3.17
C ILE A 231 14.11 51.71 -4.47
N GLY A 232 14.44 52.33 -5.60
CA GLY A 232 14.61 51.62 -6.88
C GLY A 232 15.71 50.57 -6.79
N ALA A 233 16.86 50.90 -6.19
CA ALA A 233 17.95 49.95 -5.97
C ALA A 233 17.54 48.81 -5.01
N ALA A 234 16.79 49.11 -3.95
CA ALA A 234 16.28 48.11 -3.03
C ALA A 234 15.39 47.08 -3.73
N LEU A 235 14.45 47.57 -4.57
CA LEU A 235 13.54 46.69 -5.33
C LEU A 235 14.30 45.84 -6.35
N LEU A 236 15.22 46.46 -7.11
CA LEU A 236 16.02 45.74 -8.11
C LEU A 236 16.93 44.71 -7.45
N ALA A 237 17.67 45.09 -6.41
CA ALA A 237 18.56 44.17 -5.71
C ALA A 237 17.80 43.09 -4.97
N GLY A 238 16.61 43.39 -4.41
CA GLY A 238 15.71 42.38 -3.82
C GLY A 238 15.24 41.34 -4.85
N LEU A 239 14.86 41.81 -6.06
CA LEU A 239 14.42 40.91 -7.13
C LEU A 239 15.57 40.07 -7.66
N VAL A 240 16.70 40.69 -8.02
CA VAL A 240 17.88 39.99 -8.53
C VAL A 240 18.45 39.04 -7.47
N GLY A 241 18.52 39.47 -6.22
CA GLY A 241 18.96 38.67 -5.08
C GLY A 241 18.04 37.47 -4.85
N PHE A 242 16.71 37.66 -4.96
CA PHE A 242 15.76 36.56 -4.88
C PHE A 242 15.99 35.52 -5.96
N LEU A 243 16.13 35.96 -7.22
CA LEU A 243 16.36 35.04 -8.34
C LEU A 243 17.70 34.31 -8.20
N ALA A 244 18.77 35.00 -7.83
CA ALA A 244 20.09 34.40 -7.64
C ALA A 244 20.10 33.41 -6.47
N LEU A 245 19.56 33.78 -5.32
CA LEU A 245 19.44 32.89 -4.16
C LEU A 245 18.54 31.70 -4.47
N TYR A 246 17.42 31.92 -5.15
CA TYR A 246 16.53 30.84 -5.58
C TYR A 246 17.24 29.84 -6.51
N MET A 247 18.02 30.35 -7.49
CA MET A 247 18.83 29.49 -8.38
C MET A 247 19.91 28.71 -7.60
N ILE A 248 20.70 29.41 -6.78
CA ILE A 248 21.74 28.75 -5.98
C ILE A 248 21.15 27.68 -5.07
N PHE A 249 20.11 28.02 -4.34
CA PHE A 249 19.45 27.06 -3.45
C PHE A 249 18.76 25.93 -4.21
N SER A 250 18.16 26.18 -5.37
CA SER A 250 17.54 25.10 -6.17
C SER A 250 18.62 24.14 -6.71
N ILE A 251 19.81 24.63 -7.04
CA ILE A 251 20.95 23.78 -7.43
C ILE A 251 21.45 22.98 -6.22
N PHE A 252 21.65 23.62 -5.05
CA PHE A 252 22.02 22.92 -3.83
C PHE A 252 20.96 21.91 -3.39
N PHE A 253 19.69 22.27 -3.50
CA PHE A 253 18.57 21.37 -3.19
C PHE A 253 18.54 20.20 -4.19
N ALA A 254 18.76 20.44 -5.48
CA ALA A 254 18.85 19.39 -6.49
C ALA A 254 20.06 18.47 -6.23
N ILE A 255 21.23 19.03 -5.89
CA ILE A 255 22.41 18.24 -5.49
C ILE A 255 22.16 17.47 -4.21
N PHE A 256 21.55 18.09 -3.18
CA PHE A 256 21.17 17.44 -1.93
C PHE A 256 20.14 16.34 -2.15
N MET A 257 19.16 16.57 -3.02
CA MET A 257 18.20 15.53 -3.43
C MET A 257 18.87 14.45 -4.27
N MET A 258 19.79 14.81 -5.17
CA MET A 258 20.60 13.83 -5.91
C MET A 258 21.51 13.03 -4.97
N THR A 259 22.19 13.63 -4.00
CA THR A 259 23.03 12.89 -3.04
C THR A 259 22.20 12.06 -2.07
N ARG A 260 21.03 12.53 -1.62
CA ARG A 260 20.06 11.69 -0.90
C ARG A 260 19.43 10.63 -1.79
N MET A 261 19.20 10.91 -3.06
CA MET A 261 18.77 9.92 -4.03
C MET A 261 19.90 8.92 -4.34
N THR A 262 21.17 9.33 -4.45
CA THR A 262 22.28 8.39 -4.70
C THR A 262 22.60 7.52 -3.49
N THR A 263 22.59 8.01 -2.27
CA THR A 263 22.73 7.18 -1.06
C THR A 263 21.50 6.31 -0.79
N ARG A 264 20.30 6.76 -1.18
CA ARG A 264 19.08 5.94 -1.24
C ARG A 264 18.95 5.17 -2.55
N ALA A 265 19.51 5.65 -3.67
CA ALA A 265 19.38 5.08 -5.01
C ALA A 265 20.10 3.74 -5.18
N ILE A 266 21.17 3.48 -4.44
CA ILE A 266 21.73 2.11 -4.37
C ILE A 266 20.71 1.16 -3.71
N SER A 267 19.82 1.68 -2.88
CA SER A 267 18.73 0.92 -2.25
C SER A 267 17.37 1.07 -2.94
N THR A 268 17.23 2.00 -3.88
CA THR A 268 15.99 2.31 -4.63
C THR A 268 16.11 1.97 -6.11
N ALA A 269 17.31 1.73 -6.64
CA ALA A 269 17.51 1.32 -8.02
C ALA A 269 16.70 0.07 -8.38
N ASP A 270 16.63 -0.89 -7.45
CA ASP A 270 15.81 -2.09 -7.61
C ASP A 270 14.31 -1.75 -7.65
N VAL A 271 13.86 -0.86 -6.74
CA VAL A 271 12.46 -0.41 -6.67
C VAL A 271 12.10 0.42 -7.91
N GLN A 272 13.00 1.29 -8.40
CA GLN A 272 12.78 2.03 -9.63
C GLN A 272 12.73 1.11 -10.85
N SER A 273 13.65 0.14 -10.93
CA SER A 273 13.61 -0.87 -12.00
C SER A 273 12.32 -1.70 -11.98
N ALA A 274 11.80 -2.00 -10.78
CA ALA A 274 10.54 -2.71 -10.62
C ALA A 274 9.34 -1.86 -11.08
N ALA A 275 9.32 -0.57 -10.76
CA ALA A 275 8.26 0.34 -11.22
C ALA A 275 8.18 0.41 -12.76
N LEU A 276 9.33 0.33 -13.45
CA LEU A 276 9.39 0.28 -14.92
C LEU A 276 8.76 -1.00 -15.49
N THR A 277 8.73 -2.10 -14.73
CA THR A 277 8.12 -3.36 -15.17
C THR A 277 6.60 -3.44 -14.96
N LYS A 278 5.99 -2.49 -14.24
CA LYS A 278 4.54 -2.42 -14.02
C LYS A 278 3.76 -2.48 -15.35
N SER A 279 4.15 -1.66 -16.32
CA SER A 279 3.53 -1.63 -17.65
C SER A 279 3.73 -2.96 -18.39
N SER A 280 4.91 -3.59 -18.26
CA SER A 280 5.21 -4.87 -18.90
C SER A 280 4.37 -6.00 -18.31
N LEU A 281 4.23 -6.06 -16.98
CA LEU A 281 3.36 -7.02 -16.31
C LEU A 281 1.90 -6.82 -16.72
N THR A 282 1.41 -5.58 -16.68
CA THR A 282 0.04 -5.27 -17.08
C THR A 282 -0.23 -5.74 -18.51
N LYS A 283 0.64 -5.41 -19.46
CA LYS A 283 0.50 -5.85 -20.86
C LYS A 283 0.58 -7.37 -21.02
N ALA A 284 1.45 -8.04 -20.28
CA ALA A 284 1.58 -9.49 -20.33
C ALA A 284 0.30 -10.17 -19.81
N MET A 285 -0.24 -9.67 -18.71
CA MET A 285 -1.44 -10.24 -18.07
C MET A 285 -2.73 -9.91 -18.81
N GLN A 286 -2.85 -8.72 -19.40
CA GLN A 286 -4.02 -8.33 -20.20
C GLN A 286 -4.23 -9.17 -21.47
N ARG A 287 -3.25 -9.97 -21.88
CA ARG A 287 -3.42 -10.99 -22.94
C ARG A 287 -4.32 -12.15 -22.49
N PHE A 288 -4.38 -12.42 -21.19
CA PHE A 288 -5.13 -13.52 -20.58
C PHE A 288 -6.38 -13.01 -19.85
N ASP A 289 -6.27 -11.87 -19.21
CA ASP A 289 -7.37 -11.17 -18.52
C ASP A 289 -7.36 -9.69 -18.94
N PRO A 290 -8.21 -9.26 -19.91
CA PRO A 290 -8.29 -7.86 -20.34
C PRO A 290 -8.56 -6.88 -19.20
N GLU A 291 -9.23 -7.35 -18.15
CA GLU A 291 -9.59 -6.57 -16.97
C GLU A 291 -8.52 -6.59 -15.86
N PHE A 292 -7.36 -7.19 -16.10
CA PHE A 292 -6.29 -7.26 -15.13
C PHE A 292 -5.93 -5.88 -14.53
N SER A 293 -5.87 -5.82 -13.21
CA SER A 293 -5.45 -4.65 -12.46
C SER A 293 -4.16 -4.94 -11.70
N TYR A 294 -3.09 -4.23 -12.07
CA TYR A 294 -1.80 -4.36 -11.37
C TYR A 294 -1.94 -4.09 -9.86
N ASP A 295 -2.65 -3.03 -9.49
CA ASP A 295 -2.72 -2.58 -8.09
C ASP A 295 -3.46 -3.59 -7.19
N LEU A 296 -4.47 -4.28 -7.74
CA LEU A 296 -5.16 -5.36 -7.03
C LEU A 296 -4.29 -6.61 -6.95
N PHE A 297 -3.64 -6.97 -8.05
CA PHE A 297 -2.73 -8.11 -8.10
C PHE A 297 -1.53 -7.92 -7.15
N GLU A 298 -0.94 -6.72 -7.11
CA GLU A 298 0.11 -6.36 -6.16
C GLU A 298 -0.34 -6.58 -4.72
N GLY A 299 -1.54 -6.11 -4.36
CA GLY A 299 -2.14 -6.36 -3.05
C GLY A 299 -2.31 -7.85 -2.75
N LYS A 300 -2.76 -8.64 -3.72
CA LYS A 300 -2.91 -10.10 -3.59
C LYS A 300 -1.58 -10.79 -3.34
N VAL A 301 -0.54 -10.46 -4.10
CA VAL A 301 0.81 -11.04 -3.95
C VAL A 301 1.37 -10.75 -2.54
N ILE A 302 1.19 -9.52 -2.04
CA ILE A 302 1.64 -9.16 -0.69
C ILE A 302 0.86 -9.93 0.37
N SER A 303 -0.46 -10.09 0.22
CA SER A 303 -1.29 -10.87 1.14
C SER A 303 -0.88 -12.33 1.18
N LEU A 304 -0.64 -12.96 0.01
CA LEU A 304 -0.14 -14.32 -0.08
C LEU A 304 1.22 -14.47 0.61
N PHE A 305 2.15 -13.54 0.35
CA PHE A 305 3.45 -13.57 1.01
C PHE A 305 3.33 -13.48 2.54
N ARG A 306 2.53 -12.54 3.06
CA ARG A 306 2.31 -12.38 4.50
C ARG A 306 1.71 -13.62 5.13
N ALA A 307 0.70 -14.22 4.49
CA ALA A 307 0.06 -15.44 4.97
C ALA A 307 1.06 -16.60 5.05
N ILE A 308 1.92 -16.78 4.04
CA ILE A 308 2.98 -17.80 4.02
C ILE A 308 4.06 -17.49 5.08
N ALA A 309 4.48 -16.22 5.18
CA ALA A 309 5.57 -15.83 6.09
C ALA A 309 5.20 -16.05 7.56
N PHE A 310 3.96 -15.74 7.94
CA PHE A 310 3.49 -15.87 9.33
C PHE A 310 2.84 -17.22 9.64
N SER A 311 2.56 -18.07 8.65
CA SER A 311 2.00 -19.40 8.89
C SER A 311 2.95 -20.27 9.72
N GLU A 312 2.39 -21.03 10.66
CA GLU A 312 3.10 -22.05 11.43
C GLU A 312 3.27 -23.36 10.66
N ASP A 313 2.22 -23.74 9.92
CA ASP A 313 2.22 -24.94 9.06
C ASP A 313 2.02 -24.54 7.61
N ARG A 314 3.10 -24.62 6.83
CA ARG A 314 3.10 -24.34 5.39
C ARG A 314 2.79 -25.58 4.55
N THR A 315 2.68 -26.76 5.17
CA THR A 315 2.48 -28.03 4.43
C THR A 315 1.03 -28.21 4.00
N ASN A 316 0.08 -27.66 4.76
CA ASN A 316 -1.36 -27.85 4.54
C ASN A 316 -2.09 -26.62 3.99
N MET A 317 -1.35 -25.68 3.40
CA MET A 317 -1.94 -24.47 2.80
C MET A 317 -2.24 -24.69 1.31
N SER A 318 -3.50 -24.58 0.88
CA SER A 318 -3.85 -24.70 -0.54
C SER A 318 -3.22 -23.60 -1.41
N MET A 319 -2.95 -22.42 -0.81
CA MET A 319 -2.31 -21.31 -1.51
C MET A 319 -0.79 -21.43 -1.64
N TYR A 320 -0.17 -22.44 -1.01
CA TYR A 320 1.27 -22.63 -1.03
C TYR A 320 1.64 -24.10 -1.30
N ARG A 321 2.39 -24.34 -2.37
CA ARG A 321 2.92 -25.66 -2.76
C ARG A 321 4.43 -25.66 -2.97
N GLY A 322 5.11 -24.66 -2.41
CA GLY A 322 6.57 -24.58 -2.43
C GLY A 322 7.22 -25.43 -1.32
N ASP A 323 8.50 -25.22 -1.11
CA ASP A 323 9.22 -25.82 0.01
C ASP A 323 8.69 -25.26 1.34
N PRO A 324 8.13 -26.07 2.24
CA PRO A 324 7.64 -25.61 3.53
C PRO A 324 8.77 -25.17 4.47
N ASN A 325 9.99 -25.64 4.25
CA ASN A 325 11.13 -25.32 5.08
C ASN A 325 11.78 -24.00 4.66
N LEU A 326 11.30 -22.91 5.24
CA LEU A 326 11.76 -21.54 4.97
C LEU A 326 12.25 -20.86 6.28
N PRO A 327 13.41 -21.29 6.84
CA PRO A 327 13.86 -20.82 8.15
C PRO A 327 14.13 -19.31 8.17
N GLY A 328 14.42 -18.69 7.03
CA GLY A 328 14.56 -17.24 6.91
C GLY A 328 13.27 -16.49 7.26
N LEU A 329 12.09 -17.08 7.01
CA LEU A 329 10.80 -16.49 7.34
C LEU A 329 10.44 -16.66 8.82
N ASP A 330 10.94 -17.69 9.50
CA ASP A 330 10.53 -18.03 10.87
C ASP A 330 11.00 -17.02 11.91
N THR A 331 12.01 -16.22 11.59
CA THR A 331 12.51 -15.16 12.47
C THR A 331 11.86 -13.79 12.20
N ILE A 332 10.99 -13.69 11.18
CA ILE A 332 10.31 -12.44 10.83
C ILE A 332 9.21 -12.14 11.85
N ILE A 333 9.27 -10.93 12.41
CA ILE A 333 8.27 -10.38 13.34
C ILE A 333 7.51 -9.21 12.75
N ASP A 334 7.92 -8.67 11.58
CA ASP A 334 7.20 -7.59 10.89
C ASP A 334 7.66 -7.45 9.44
N ILE A 335 6.75 -7.03 8.57
CA ILE A 335 6.96 -6.89 7.14
C ILE A 335 6.42 -5.54 6.67
N ASP A 336 7.30 -4.69 6.15
CA ASP A 336 6.93 -3.46 5.43
C ASP A 336 7.23 -3.64 3.93
N TYR A 337 6.22 -3.48 3.10
CA TYR A 337 6.38 -3.50 1.65
C TYR A 337 7.05 -2.21 1.16
N ARG A 338 8.00 -2.33 0.21
CA ARG A 338 8.75 -1.17 -0.32
C ARG A 338 8.08 -0.49 -1.51
N GLY A 339 6.86 -0.93 -1.87
CA GLY A 339 6.05 -0.29 -2.93
C GLY A 339 6.48 -0.64 -4.34
N ALA A 340 7.14 -1.77 -4.54
CA ALA A 340 7.52 -2.22 -5.87
C ALA A 340 7.54 -3.74 -5.98
N MET A 341 6.96 -4.22 -7.08
CA MET A 341 7.01 -5.62 -7.50
C MET A 341 7.56 -5.67 -8.93
N LYS A 342 8.65 -6.40 -9.13
CA LYS A 342 9.29 -6.54 -10.42
C LYS A 342 8.73 -7.76 -11.16
N TYR A 343 8.23 -7.53 -12.36
CA TYR A 343 7.91 -8.61 -13.29
C TYR A 343 9.20 -9.22 -13.84
N LEU A 344 9.35 -10.53 -13.73
CA LEU A 344 10.50 -11.25 -14.25
C LEU A 344 10.15 -12.05 -15.50
N ASN A 345 9.09 -12.88 -15.43
CA ASN A 345 8.68 -13.71 -16.55
C ASN A 345 7.23 -14.20 -16.38
N SER A 346 6.61 -14.57 -17.50
CA SER A 346 5.36 -15.35 -17.53
C SER A 346 5.40 -16.39 -18.65
N SER A 347 4.83 -17.54 -18.42
CA SER A 347 4.74 -18.64 -19.40
C SER A 347 3.47 -19.44 -19.20
N ILE A 348 3.03 -20.11 -20.26
CA ILE A 348 1.99 -21.12 -20.16
C ILE A 348 2.67 -22.49 -20.08
N GLN A 349 2.32 -23.27 -19.07
CA GLN A 349 2.80 -24.63 -18.88
C GLN A 349 1.61 -25.59 -18.93
N ASN A 350 1.87 -26.85 -19.25
CA ASN A 350 0.85 -27.89 -19.32
C ASN A 350 -0.40 -27.54 -20.16
N GLY A 351 -0.25 -26.58 -21.09
CA GLY A 351 -1.33 -26.07 -21.95
C GLY A 351 -2.38 -25.17 -21.30
N ASN A 352 -2.49 -25.15 -19.96
CA ASN A 352 -3.53 -24.38 -19.24
C ASN A 352 -3.03 -23.72 -17.96
N ASP A 353 -1.79 -23.89 -17.57
CA ASP A 353 -1.23 -23.30 -16.36
C ASP A 353 -0.50 -21.98 -16.70
N LEU A 354 -1.05 -20.85 -16.28
CA LEU A 354 -0.38 -19.58 -16.35
C LEU A 354 0.60 -19.49 -15.17
N VAL A 355 1.89 -19.53 -15.49
CA VAL A 355 2.98 -19.40 -14.52
C VAL A 355 3.52 -17.97 -14.58
N LEU A 356 3.59 -17.31 -13.44
CA LEU A 356 4.08 -15.95 -13.32
C LEU A 356 5.21 -15.88 -12.29
N LEU A 357 6.33 -15.29 -12.67
CA LEU A 357 7.47 -15.04 -11.78
C LEU A 357 7.60 -13.55 -11.50
N VAL A 358 7.48 -13.19 -10.23
CA VAL A 358 7.64 -11.83 -9.75
C VAL A 358 8.66 -11.76 -8.61
N ARG A 359 9.26 -10.58 -8.43
CA ARG A 359 10.12 -10.27 -7.30
C ARG A 359 9.49 -9.16 -6.49
N ILE A 360 9.33 -9.37 -5.19
CA ILE A 360 8.84 -8.37 -4.24
C ILE A 360 9.98 -7.84 -3.39
N TYR A 361 9.94 -6.55 -3.06
CA TYR A 361 10.95 -5.88 -2.26
C TYR A 361 10.37 -5.48 -0.92
N LEU A 362 11.00 -5.93 0.18
CA LEU A 362 10.50 -5.81 1.54
C LEU A 362 11.55 -5.20 2.47
N ASN A 363 11.08 -4.53 3.52
CA ASN A 363 11.85 -4.36 4.74
C ASN A 363 11.29 -5.35 5.76
N THR A 364 12.06 -6.38 6.07
CA THR A 364 11.69 -7.39 7.06
C THR A 364 12.33 -7.06 8.39
N THR A 365 11.58 -7.18 9.46
CA THR A 365 12.10 -7.03 10.81
C THR A 365 12.15 -8.41 11.45
N HIS A 366 13.33 -8.81 11.88
CA HIS A 366 13.62 -10.12 12.46
C HIS A 366 13.93 -10.02 13.95
N LEU A 367 13.59 -11.06 14.70
CA LEU A 367 14.09 -11.29 16.03
C LEU A 367 15.17 -12.38 15.98
N ILE A 368 16.45 -11.99 16.10
CA ILE A 368 17.60 -12.88 16.02
C ILE A 368 18.40 -12.77 17.32
N ASN A 369 18.56 -13.87 18.06
CA ASN A 369 19.28 -13.91 19.33
C ASN A 369 18.83 -12.81 20.32
N GLY A 370 17.53 -12.58 20.42
CA GLY A 370 16.92 -11.57 21.28
C GLY A 370 17.13 -10.11 20.83
N LYS A 371 17.63 -9.88 19.61
CA LYS A 371 17.81 -8.54 19.03
C LYS A 371 16.88 -8.31 17.85
N VAL A 372 16.28 -7.14 17.79
CA VAL A 372 15.43 -6.72 16.68
C VAL A 372 16.28 -6.10 15.58
N VAL A 373 16.34 -6.76 14.42
CA VAL A 373 17.15 -6.36 13.25
C VAL A 373 16.23 -6.15 12.06
N THR A 374 16.33 -5.01 11.39
CA THR A 374 15.61 -4.78 10.11
C THR A 374 16.56 -4.96 8.94
N LYS A 375 16.13 -5.74 7.97
CA LYS A 375 16.86 -6.02 6.74
C LYS A 375 16.04 -5.57 5.52
N LYS A 376 16.74 -5.25 4.43
CA LYS A 376 16.14 -5.12 3.10
C LYS A 376 16.31 -6.45 2.41
N GLU A 377 15.19 -7.06 2.08
CA GLU A 377 15.17 -8.39 1.47
C GLU A 377 14.28 -8.36 0.24
N ASP A 378 14.58 -9.21 -0.71
CA ASP A 378 13.76 -9.44 -1.88
C ASP A 378 13.46 -10.93 -2.02
N TYR A 379 12.23 -11.22 -2.48
CA TYR A 379 11.76 -12.58 -2.64
C TYR A 379 11.22 -12.78 -4.04
N ASN A 380 11.72 -13.82 -4.71
CA ASN A 380 11.16 -14.31 -5.97
C ASN A 380 10.00 -15.23 -5.66
N MET A 381 8.82 -14.88 -6.17
CA MET A 381 7.60 -15.67 -6.02
C MET A 381 7.21 -16.23 -7.37
N THR A 382 7.06 -17.54 -7.45
CA THR A 382 6.48 -18.24 -8.60
C THR A 382 5.01 -18.52 -8.29
N LEU A 383 4.12 -17.92 -9.06
CA LEU A 383 2.67 -18.08 -8.91
C LEU A 383 2.12 -18.87 -10.09
N VAL A 384 1.10 -19.70 -9.83
CA VAL A 384 0.40 -20.48 -10.84
C VAL A 384 -1.10 -20.27 -10.69
N LYS A 385 -1.79 -20.16 -11.82
CA LYS A 385 -3.25 -20.09 -11.92
C LYS A 385 -3.68 -20.76 -13.24
N LYS A 386 -4.83 -21.42 -13.27
CA LYS A 386 -5.39 -21.93 -14.53
C LYS A 386 -5.84 -20.76 -15.42
N LEU A 387 -5.60 -20.85 -16.73
CA LEU A 387 -6.07 -19.84 -17.69
C LEU A 387 -7.60 -19.70 -17.71
N THR A 388 -8.30 -20.77 -17.34
CA THR A 388 -9.77 -20.82 -17.25
C THR A 388 -10.31 -20.18 -15.98
N ALA A 389 -9.46 -19.97 -14.96
CA ALA A 389 -9.86 -19.35 -13.71
C ALA A 389 -10.12 -17.86 -13.92
N GLN A 390 -11.35 -17.44 -13.76
CA GLN A 390 -11.72 -16.02 -13.77
C GLN A 390 -11.42 -15.37 -12.43
N GLU A 391 -11.00 -14.12 -12.46
CA GLU A 391 -10.75 -13.40 -11.23
C GLU A 391 -12.08 -13.05 -10.53
N ASN A 392 -12.22 -13.49 -9.30
CA ASN A 392 -13.39 -13.28 -8.47
C ASN A 392 -13.01 -12.47 -7.22
N TYR A 393 -13.39 -11.21 -7.18
CA TYR A 393 -13.09 -10.34 -6.03
C TYR A 393 -13.83 -10.73 -4.74
N GLY A 394 -14.91 -11.50 -4.86
CA GLY A 394 -15.64 -12.05 -3.73
C GLY A 394 -15.11 -13.39 -3.22
N PHE A 395 -14.11 -13.94 -3.88
CA PHE A 395 -13.52 -15.22 -3.50
C PHE A 395 -12.76 -15.11 -2.18
N SER A 396 -13.00 -16.06 -1.27
CA SER A 396 -12.24 -16.20 -0.02
C SER A 396 -11.79 -17.64 0.14
N ILE A 397 -10.51 -17.83 0.43
CA ILE A 397 -9.90 -19.16 0.66
C ILE A 397 -10.47 -19.80 1.94
N HIS A 398 -10.98 -18.99 2.89
CA HIS A 398 -11.60 -19.49 4.14
C HIS A 398 -12.98 -20.12 3.95
N ALA A 399 -13.65 -19.91 2.82
CA ALA A 399 -14.99 -20.40 2.58
C ALA A 399 -15.12 -20.94 1.15
N VAL A 400 -14.39 -22.02 0.85
CA VAL A 400 -14.47 -22.71 -0.43
C VAL A 400 -15.50 -23.83 -0.38
N ASN A 401 -16.10 -24.15 -1.53
CA ASN A 401 -17.06 -25.23 -1.65
C ASN A 401 -16.47 -26.41 -2.37
N CYS A 402 -16.65 -27.61 -1.82
CA CYS A 402 -16.25 -28.83 -2.49
C CYS A 402 -17.10 -29.06 -3.74
N LYS A 403 -16.46 -29.23 -4.89
CA LYS A 403 -17.14 -29.48 -6.18
C LYS A 403 -17.86 -30.86 -6.21
N THR A 404 -17.49 -31.80 -5.32
CA THR A 404 -18.06 -33.16 -5.28
C THR A 404 -19.24 -33.27 -4.34
N CYS A 405 -19.15 -32.71 -3.10
CA CYS A 405 -20.18 -32.88 -2.08
C CYS A 405 -20.80 -31.57 -1.60
N ALA A 406 -20.40 -30.44 -2.20
CA ALA A 406 -20.83 -29.08 -1.86
C ALA A 406 -20.56 -28.63 -0.40
N ALA A 407 -19.86 -29.44 0.40
CA ALA A 407 -19.47 -29.03 1.75
C ALA A 407 -18.54 -27.82 1.70
N SER A 408 -18.80 -26.83 2.54
CA SER A 408 -17.93 -25.67 2.70
C SER A 408 -16.82 -25.98 3.70
N PHE A 409 -15.59 -25.55 3.40
CA PHE A 409 -14.45 -25.73 4.29
C PHE A 409 -13.40 -24.62 4.11
N ASP A 410 -12.49 -24.55 5.08
CA ASP A 410 -11.38 -23.61 5.09
C ASP A 410 -10.16 -24.20 4.36
N ALA A 411 -9.91 -23.74 3.14
CA ALA A 411 -8.78 -24.17 2.35
C ALA A 411 -7.45 -23.51 2.75
N MET A 412 -7.45 -22.58 3.71
CA MET A 412 -6.19 -22.09 4.29
C MET A 412 -5.40 -23.17 5.00
N HIS A 413 -6.11 -24.16 5.57
CA HIS A 413 -5.54 -25.24 6.39
C HIS A 413 -5.76 -26.63 5.82
N LEU A 414 -6.50 -26.76 4.72
CA LEU A 414 -6.92 -28.06 4.18
C LEU A 414 -6.63 -28.12 2.68
N LEU A 415 -5.94 -29.16 2.26
CA LEU A 415 -5.67 -29.47 0.85
C LEU A 415 -6.75 -30.36 0.23
N GLN A 416 -7.70 -30.83 1.03
CA GLN A 416 -8.79 -31.69 0.59
C GLN A 416 -10.05 -31.43 1.42
N CYS A 417 -11.19 -31.74 0.84
CA CYS A 417 -12.47 -31.63 1.53
C CYS A 417 -12.51 -32.56 2.74
N PRO A 418 -12.79 -32.04 3.96
CA PRO A 418 -12.83 -32.86 5.17
C PRO A 418 -14.01 -33.83 5.21
N THR A 419 -15.04 -33.61 4.36
CA THR A 419 -16.25 -34.43 4.33
C THR A 419 -16.12 -35.63 3.38
N CYS A 420 -15.57 -35.46 2.18
CA CYS A 420 -15.52 -36.51 1.17
C CYS A 420 -14.10 -36.88 0.71
N GLY A 421 -13.05 -36.21 1.23
CA GLY A 421 -11.66 -36.47 0.89
C GLY A 421 -11.22 -35.99 -0.51
N THR A 422 -12.11 -35.35 -1.29
CA THR A 422 -11.75 -34.86 -2.63
C THR A 422 -10.65 -33.78 -2.51
N PRO A 423 -9.52 -33.91 -3.25
CA PRO A 423 -8.49 -32.88 -3.28
C PRO A 423 -9.03 -31.54 -3.77
N TYR A 424 -8.54 -30.45 -3.17
CA TYR A 424 -8.90 -29.10 -3.56
C TYR A 424 -7.79 -28.46 -4.39
N HIS A 425 -8.17 -27.90 -5.53
CA HIS A 425 -7.28 -27.30 -6.51
C HIS A 425 -7.51 -25.79 -6.60
N LEU A 426 -6.89 -25.03 -5.69
CA LEU A 426 -7.06 -23.58 -5.63
C LEU A 426 -6.66 -22.87 -6.94
N GLU A 427 -5.70 -23.41 -7.69
CA GLU A 427 -5.27 -22.88 -8.98
C GLU A 427 -6.38 -22.81 -10.04
N GLU A 428 -7.47 -23.55 -9.85
CA GLU A 428 -8.67 -23.46 -10.69
C GLU A 428 -9.54 -22.22 -10.39
N GLU A 429 -9.27 -21.54 -9.30
CA GLU A 429 -10.05 -20.37 -8.82
C GLU A 429 -9.18 -19.14 -8.60
N ASP A 430 -7.97 -19.30 -8.06
CA ASP A 430 -7.09 -18.19 -7.69
C ASP A 430 -5.59 -18.56 -7.81
N TRP A 431 -4.73 -17.61 -7.50
CA TRP A 431 -3.28 -17.76 -7.54
C TRP A 431 -2.76 -18.65 -6.40
N VAL A 432 -1.89 -19.58 -6.76
CA VAL A 432 -1.14 -20.45 -5.85
C VAL A 432 0.34 -20.12 -5.95
N VAL A 433 1.03 -19.99 -4.83
CA VAL A 433 2.48 -19.81 -4.78
C VAL A 433 3.13 -21.21 -4.80
N VAL A 434 3.84 -21.52 -5.86
CA VAL A 434 4.52 -22.83 -6.04
C VAL A 434 6.03 -22.74 -5.79
N GLY A 435 6.55 -21.56 -5.60
CA GLY A 435 7.96 -21.34 -5.27
C GLY A 435 8.18 -19.99 -4.59
N LEU A 436 9.00 -20.01 -3.56
CA LEU A 436 9.42 -18.81 -2.82
C LEU A 436 10.92 -18.93 -2.56
N LYS A 437 11.70 -17.96 -3.06
CA LYS A 437 13.17 -17.91 -2.90
C LYS A 437 13.60 -16.48 -2.57
N GLN A 438 14.48 -16.37 -1.60
CA GLN A 438 15.18 -15.13 -1.28
C GLN A 438 16.34 -14.87 -2.24
#